data_6ab7308e5c73d6942665a28143d7755b
#
_entry.id   6ab7308e5c73d6942665a28143d7755b
#
_cell.length_a   1.000
_cell.length_b   1.000
_cell.length_c   1.000
_cell.angle_alpha   90.00
_cell.angle_beta   90.00
_cell.angle_gamma   90.00
#
_symmetry.space_group_name_H-M   'P 1'
#
loop_
_entity.id
_entity.type
_entity.pdbx_description
1 polymer ?
#
loop_
_entity_poly.entity_id
_entity_poly.type
_entity_poly.pdbx_seq_one_letter_code
_entity_poly.pdbx_strand_id
1 'polypeptide(L)'
;EVVQPVTPRAPERPWQAVCELKDIPPQAGIGARLGDMQIALFRFGDRVYALDNLEPGSDANVLSRGLLGDVGGEPVVISPLYKQRIRLRDGRLAEALTEAVRAWPVKVEGGKVWVAGQALLLQAQAS
;
A
#
# COMPACT_ATOMS: atom_id res chain seq x y z
N GLU A 1 -18.91 9.64 -26.34
CA GLU A 1 -18.67 9.44 -25.79
C GLU A 1 -18.09 9.21 -25.34
N VAL A 2 -17.89 9.24 -25.47
CA VAL A 2 -17.39 9.02 -24.77
C VAL A 2 -16.88 8.75 -24.17
N VAL A 3 -16.52 8.77 -24.16
CA VAL A 3 -16.05 8.43 -23.48
C VAL A 3 -15.64 8.28 -22.72
N GLN A 4 -15.49 8.35 -22.40
CA GLN A 4 -15.09 8.11 -21.60
C GLN A 4 -14.94 7.84 -20.83
N PRO A 5 -14.86 7.79 -20.56
CA PRO A 5 -14.57 7.43 -19.80
C PRO A 5 -14.14 6.97 -19.17
N VAL A 6 -13.76 6.91 -18.98
CA VAL A 6 -13.26 6.43 -18.47
C VAL A 6 -12.72 6.42 -17.51
N THR A 7 -12.53 6.57 -17.26
CA THR A 7 -11.87 6.66 -16.38
C THR A 7 -12.07 6.78 -15.32
N PRO A 8 -11.66 7.06 -14.81
CA PRO A 8 -11.16 6.70 -13.65
C PRO A 8 -12.12 6.38 -12.74
N ARG A 9 -12.10 5.67 -12.50
CA ARG A 9 -13.01 4.95 -11.90
C ARG A 9 -12.79 4.76 -10.48
N ALA A 10 -11.83 5.48 -9.91
CA ALA A 10 -11.63 5.42 -8.50
C ALA A 10 -12.89 5.70 -7.71
N PRO A 11 -13.71 6.66 -8.10
CA PRO A 11 -14.91 6.92 -7.34
C PRO A 11 -15.87 5.78 -7.34
N GLU A 12 -15.71 4.86 -8.25
CA GLU A 12 -16.64 3.76 -8.33
C GLU A 12 -16.21 2.58 -7.49
N ARG A 13 -15.07 2.68 -6.86
CA ARG A 13 -14.60 1.58 -6.05
C ARG A 13 -15.27 1.61 -4.69
N PRO A 14 -15.49 0.45 -4.09
CA PRO A 14 -16.03 0.44 -2.74
C PRO A 14 -14.94 0.85 -1.77
N TRP A 15 -14.98 2.08 -1.33
CA TRP A 15 -14.04 2.58 -0.34
C TRP A 15 -14.48 2.13 1.05
N GLN A 16 -13.54 1.64 1.81
CA GLN A 16 -13.80 1.20 3.17
C GLN A 16 -12.90 1.95 4.13
N ALA A 17 -13.48 2.51 5.18
CA ALA A 17 -12.68 3.17 6.22
C ALA A 17 -12.04 2.07 7.06
N VAL A 18 -10.73 2.05 7.14
CA VAL A 18 -10.02 0.99 7.84
C VAL A 18 -9.43 1.44 9.17
N CYS A 19 -9.21 2.75 9.34
CA CYS A 19 -8.73 3.29 10.61
C CYS A 19 -8.78 4.80 10.54
N GLU A 20 -8.40 5.46 11.65
CA GLU A 20 -8.24 6.90 11.64
C GLU A 20 -6.79 7.23 11.35
N LEU A 21 -6.56 8.37 10.75
CA LEU A 21 -5.20 8.76 10.42
C LEU A 21 -4.32 8.81 11.66
N LYS A 22 -4.88 9.24 12.78
CA LYS A 22 -4.11 9.34 14.01
C LYS A 22 -3.67 7.98 14.55
N ASP A 23 -4.27 6.90 14.05
CA ASP A 23 -3.89 5.56 14.50
C ASP A 23 -2.56 5.11 13.89
N ILE A 24 -2.08 5.80 12.88
CA ILE A 24 -0.82 5.45 12.24
C ILE A 24 0.23 6.44 12.71
N PRO A 25 1.20 6.01 13.52
CA PRO A 25 2.25 6.93 13.95
C PRO A 25 3.04 7.44 12.74
N PRO A 26 3.57 8.66 12.80
CA PRO A 26 4.39 9.16 11.69
C PRO A 26 5.56 8.24 11.41
N GLN A 27 5.85 8.06 10.13
CA GLN A 27 6.98 7.24 9.67
C GLN A 27 6.94 5.81 10.21
N ALA A 28 5.73 5.23 10.25
CA ALA A 28 5.55 3.89 10.77
C ALA A 28 4.41 3.20 10.04
N GLY A 29 4.27 1.91 10.31
CA GLY A 29 3.20 1.10 9.74
C GLY A 29 2.35 0.47 10.80
N ILE A 30 1.12 0.14 10.44
CA ILE A 30 0.23 -0.65 11.28
C ILE A 30 -0.45 -1.69 10.40
N GLY A 31 -0.89 -2.79 11.02
CA GLY A 31 -1.70 -3.77 10.32
C GLY A 31 -3.16 -3.37 10.39
N ALA A 32 -3.90 -3.70 9.35
CA ALA A 32 -5.32 -3.41 9.29
C ALA A 32 -6.00 -4.51 8.48
N ARG A 33 -7.31 -4.50 8.46
CA ARG A 33 -8.06 -5.48 7.68
C ARG A 33 -8.91 -4.78 6.65
N LEU A 34 -8.94 -5.37 5.47
CA LEU A 34 -9.80 -4.92 4.40
C LEU A 34 -10.62 -6.15 4.02
N GLY A 35 -11.83 -6.25 4.57
CA GLY A 35 -12.58 -7.48 4.45
C GLY A 35 -11.82 -8.58 5.17
N ASP A 36 -11.51 -9.67 4.47
CA ASP A 36 -10.75 -10.77 5.03
C ASP A 36 -9.25 -10.64 4.81
N MET A 37 -8.84 -9.57 4.15
CA MET A 37 -7.44 -9.41 3.80
C MET A 37 -6.70 -8.66 4.88
N GLN A 38 -5.47 -9.09 5.14
CA GLN A 38 -4.60 -8.34 6.03
C GLN A 38 -3.73 -7.41 5.21
N ILE A 39 -3.81 -6.13 5.52
CA ILE A 39 -3.03 -5.13 4.81
C ILE A 39 -2.14 -4.37 5.78
N ALA A 40 -1.13 -3.73 5.24
CA ALA A 40 -0.23 -2.88 6.01
C ALA A 40 -0.45 -1.45 5.54
N LEU A 41 -0.64 -0.55 6.49
CA LEU A 41 -0.78 0.86 6.21
C LEU A 41 0.47 1.57 6.71
N PHE A 42 1.06 2.39 5.85
CA PHE A 42 2.30 3.10 6.19
C PHE A 42 2.08 4.59 6.04
N ARG A 43 2.56 5.35 7.02
CA ARG A 43 2.49 6.79 6.97
C ARG A 43 3.89 7.34 6.74
N PHE A 44 4.10 7.94 5.58
CA PHE A 44 5.39 8.51 5.22
C PHE A 44 5.16 9.98 4.88
N GLY A 45 5.63 10.86 5.75
CA GLY A 45 5.33 12.28 5.61
C GLY A 45 3.83 12.50 5.71
N ASP A 46 3.27 13.17 4.72
CA ASP A 46 1.85 13.47 4.69
C ASP A 46 1.04 12.40 3.96
N ARG A 47 1.69 11.35 3.51
CA ARG A 47 1.01 10.36 2.69
C ARG A 47 0.83 9.06 3.42
N VAL A 48 -0.23 8.35 3.04
CA VAL A 48 -0.52 7.01 3.56
C VAL A 48 -0.54 6.06 2.39
N TYR A 49 0.08 4.90 2.59
CA TYR A 49 0.15 3.87 1.56
C TYR A 49 -0.37 2.57 2.13
N ALA A 50 -0.93 1.73 1.28
CA ALA A 50 -1.45 0.43 1.70
C ALA A 50 -0.87 -0.66 0.82
N LEU A 51 -0.27 -1.65 1.45
CA LEU A 51 0.26 -2.83 0.78
C LEU A 51 -0.31 -4.07 1.46
N ASP A 52 -0.18 -5.22 0.83
CA ASP A 52 -0.46 -6.47 1.53
C ASP A 52 0.50 -6.57 2.70
N ASN A 53 0.04 -7.15 3.80
CA ASN A 53 0.89 -7.27 4.98
C ASN A 53 1.78 -8.50 4.93
N LEU A 54 1.58 -9.38 3.98
CA LEU A 54 2.38 -10.58 3.85
C LEU A 54 3.75 -10.25 3.32
N GLU A 55 4.79 -10.68 4.04
CA GLU A 55 6.14 -10.45 3.55
C GLU A 55 6.42 -11.39 2.38
N PRO A 56 6.91 -10.87 1.24
CA PRO A 56 7.17 -11.71 0.07
C PRO A 56 8.13 -12.85 0.40
N GLY A 57 7.78 -14.05 -0.04
CA GLY A 57 8.61 -15.21 0.19
C GLY A 57 8.37 -15.87 1.53
N SER A 58 7.36 -15.44 2.27
CA SER A 58 7.10 -16.00 3.58
C SER A 58 5.59 -16.20 3.76
N ASP A 59 5.22 -16.80 4.88
CA ASP A 59 3.81 -16.92 5.26
C ASP A 59 3.46 -15.93 6.36
N ALA A 60 4.34 -14.99 6.65
CA ALA A 60 4.14 -14.10 7.79
C ALA A 60 3.55 -12.76 7.38
N ASN A 61 2.50 -12.34 8.08
CA ASN A 61 1.87 -11.04 7.87
C ASN A 61 2.54 -10.01 8.77
N VAL A 62 3.75 -9.63 8.41
CA VAL A 62 4.58 -8.77 9.27
C VAL A 62 5.09 -7.51 8.59
N LEU A 63 4.71 -7.26 7.34
CA LEU A 63 5.28 -6.15 6.61
C LEU A 63 5.06 -4.82 7.30
N SER A 64 3.92 -4.68 8.00
CA SER A 64 3.62 -3.44 8.73
C SER A 64 4.63 -3.14 9.83
N ARG A 65 5.42 -4.12 10.24
CA ARG A 65 6.45 -3.93 11.27
C ARG A 65 7.79 -3.54 10.69
N GLY A 66 7.89 -3.41 9.37
CA GLY A 66 9.15 -3.04 8.74
C GLY A 66 9.52 -1.59 9.01
N LEU A 67 10.76 -1.26 8.74
CA LEU A 67 11.26 0.09 8.93
C LEU A 67 11.06 0.88 7.64
N LEU A 68 10.66 2.13 7.78
CA LEU A 68 10.50 2.98 6.61
C LEU A 68 11.81 3.66 6.27
N GLY A 69 12.05 3.82 4.99
CA GLY A 69 13.24 4.51 4.52
C GLY A 69 13.01 4.97 3.11
N ASP A 70 14.08 5.27 2.39
CA ASP A 70 13.94 5.64 0.99
C ASP A 70 15.13 5.12 0.18
N VAL A 71 14.86 4.95 -1.11
CA VAL A 71 15.89 4.57 -2.06
C VAL A 71 15.86 5.65 -3.13
N GLY A 72 16.87 6.51 -3.12
CA GLY A 72 16.93 7.60 -4.09
C GLY A 72 15.74 8.54 -4.04
N GLY A 73 15.18 8.74 -2.86
CA GLY A 73 14.00 9.59 -2.71
C GLY A 73 12.68 8.86 -2.80
N GLU A 74 12.69 7.58 -3.18
CA GLU A 74 11.47 6.81 -3.29
C GLU A 74 11.18 6.13 -1.95
N PRO A 75 10.03 6.37 -1.31
CA PRO A 75 9.72 5.75 -0.03
C PRO A 75 9.64 4.23 -0.12
N VAL A 76 10.26 3.55 0.82
CA VAL A 76 10.22 2.09 0.88
C VAL A 76 9.98 1.63 2.29
N VAL A 77 9.52 0.39 2.42
CA VAL A 77 9.54 -0.32 3.70
C VAL A 77 10.59 -1.42 3.58
N ILE A 78 11.37 -1.60 4.63
CA ILE A 78 12.37 -2.66 4.70
C ILE A 78 11.74 -3.79 5.48
N SER A 79 11.54 -4.93 4.83
CA SER A 79 10.78 -6.01 5.44
C SER A 79 11.50 -6.61 6.63
N PRO A 80 10.76 -7.07 7.64
CA PRO A 80 11.39 -7.58 8.86
C PRO A 80 12.19 -8.86 8.68
N LEU A 81 11.70 -9.80 7.88
CA LEU A 81 12.33 -11.10 7.80
C LEU A 81 13.50 -11.14 6.82
N TYR A 82 13.28 -10.68 5.62
CA TYR A 82 14.30 -10.82 4.58
C TYR A 82 14.95 -9.50 4.20
N LYS A 83 14.59 -8.41 4.88
CA LYS A 83 15.19 -7.10 4.64
C LYS A 83 15.08 -6.64 3.20
N GLN A 84 13.98 -7.01 2.58
CA GLN A 84 13.71 -6.57 1.21
C GLN A 84 13.21 -5.13 1.24
N ARG A 85 13.63 -4.33 0.28
CA ARG A 85 13.16 -2.95 0.18
C ARG A 85 12.01 -2.91 -0.80
N ILE A 86 10.84 -2.55 -0.30
CA ILE A 86 9.59 -2.60 -1.07
C ILE A 86 9.05 -1.20 -1.19
N ARG A 87 8.83 -0.75 -2.42
CA ARG A 87 8.33 0.60 -2.66
C ARG A 87 6.91 0.74 -2.16
N LEU A 88 6.65 1.83 -1.45
CA LEU A 88 5.32 2.01 -0.86
C LEU A 88 4.26 2.34 -1.90
N ARG A 89 4.62 3.04 -2.96
CA ARG A 89 3.62 3.52 -3.90
C ARG A 89 3.06 2.42 -4.80
N ASP A 90 3.80 1.37 -5.05
CA ASP A 90 3.34 0.33 -5.95
C ASP A 90 3.64 -1.09 -5.49
N GLY A 91 4.32 -1.25 -4.36
CA GLY A 91 4.61 -2.57 -3.82
C GLY A 91 5.73 -3.31 -4.51
N ARG A 92 6.44 -2.68 -5.45
CA ARG A 92 7.52 -3.37 -6.16
C ARG A 92 8.77 -3.44 -5.30
N LEU A 93 9.49 -4.53 -5.43
CA LEU A 93 10.76 -4.68 -4.74
C LEU A 93 11.80 -3.81 -5.43
N ALA A 94 12.53 -3.04 -4.66
CA ALA A 94 13.50 -2.12 -5.24
C ALA A 94 14.60 -2.85 -6.01
N GLU A 95 14.98 -4.02 -5.56
CA GLU A 95 16.04 -4.80 -6.19
C GLU A 95 15.54 -5.74 -7.28
N ALA A 96 14.23 -5.90 -7.41
CA ALA A 96 13.68 -6.81 -8.41
C ALA A 96 12.32 -6.28 -8.81
N LEU A 97 12.31 -5.27 -9.65
CA LEU A 97 11.07 -4.53 -9.97
C LEU A 97 9.99 -5.35 -10.66
N THR A 98 10.32 -6.56 -11.07
CA THR A 98 9.30 -7.44 -11.64
C THR A 98 8.53 -8.19 -10.55
N GLU A 99 8.99 -8.08 -9.29
CA GLU A 99 8.30 -8.73 -8.18
C GLU A 99 7.63 -7.65 -7.33
N ALA A 100 6.50 -7.98 -6.78
CA ALA A 100 5.74 -6.99 -6.05
C ALA A 100 4.76 -7.64 -5.10
N VAL A 101 4.41 -6.89 -4.03
CA VAL A 101 3.24 -7.19 -3.24
C VAL A 101 2.12 -6.30 -3.78
N ARG A 102 0.87 -6.65 -3.49
CA ARG A 102 -0.23 -5.82 -3.97
C ARG A 102 -0.25 -4.50 -3.24
N ALA A 103 -0.52 -3.45 -3.99
CA ALA A 103 -0.72 -2.11 -3.43
C ALA A 103 -2.19 -1.75 -3.62
N TRP A 104 -2.75 -1.03 -2.66
CA TRP A 104 -4.16 -0.72 -2.64
C TRP A 104 -4.36 0.79 -2.70
N PRO A 105 -5.38 1.26 -3.43
CA PRO A 105 -5.66 2.69 -3.45
C PRO A 105 -6.04 3.17 -2.06
N VAL A 106 -5.54 4.34 -1.69
CA VAL A 106 -5.78 4.92 -0.38
C VAL A 106 -6.16 6.38 -0.54
N LYS A 107 -7.07 6.84 0.29
CA LYS A 107 -7.30 8.26 0.44
C LYS A 107 -7.49 8.57 1.91
N VAL A 108 -7.21 9.81 2.28
CA VAL A 108 -7.44 10.29 3.63
C VAL A 108 -8.50 11.37 3.53
N GLU A 109 -9.59 11.17 4.24
CA GLU A 109 -10.70 12.11 4.15
C GLU A 109 -11.45 12.11 5.48
N GLY A 110 -11.71 13.29 6.02
CA GLY A 110 -12.42 13.38 7.28
C GLY A 110 -11.63 12.80 8.45
N GLY A 111 -10.32 12.82 8.36
CA GLY A 111 -9.47 12.27 9.43
C GLY A 111 -9.40 10.75 9.41
N LYS A 112 -9.98 10.12 8.40
CA LYS A 112 -9.99 8.66 8.30
C LYS A 112 -9.21 8.20 7.10
N VAL A 113 -8.70 6.99 7.19
CA VAL A 113 -7.96 6.35 6.09
C VAL A 113 -8.91 5.38 5.42
N TRP A 114 -9.11 5.58 4.12
CA TRP A 114 -10.00 4.75 3.31
C TRP A 114 -9.17 3.97 2.30
N VAL A 115 -9.49 2.71 2.14
CA VAL A 115 -8.81 1.86 1.18
C VAL A 115 -9.84 1.26 0.25
N ALA A 116 -9.54 1.24 -1.04
CA ALA A 116 -10.46 0.65 -2.00
C ALA A 116 -10.31 -0.86 -1.99
N GLY A 117 -11.41 -1.55 -2.17
CA GLY A 117 -11.42 -3.00 -2.12
C GLY A 117 -10.84 -3.70 -3.34
N GLN A 118 -10.20 -2.93 -4.23
CA GLN A 118 -9.61 -3.51 -5.43
C GLN A 118 -8.17 -3.05 -5.52
N ALA A 119 -7.25 -3.98 -5.54
CA ALA A 119 -5.83 -3.65 -5.56
C ALA A 119 -5.47 -2.84 -6.80
N LEU A 120 -4.45 -2.02 -6.67
CA LEU A 120 -3.91 -1.32 -7.81
C LEU A 120 -3.28 -2.34 -8.74
N LEU A 121 -3.55 -2.18 -10.02
CA LEU A 121 -2.95 -3.06 -10.99
C LEU A 121 -1.52 -2.62 -11.19
N LEU A 122 -0.63 -3.57 -11.24
CA LEU A 122 0.74 -3.26 -11.58
C LEU A 122 0.83 -3.23 -13.09
N GLN A 123 0.02 -2.37 -13.66
CA GLN A 123 -0.24 -2.45 -15.03
C GLN A 123 0.82 -2.09 -15.85
N ALA A 124 1.57 -1.27 -15.32
CA ALA A 124 2.68 -0.90 -16.07
C ALA A 124 3.44 -2.10 -16.42
N GLN A 125 3.33 -3.06 -15.58
CA GLN A 125 4.08 -4.22 -15.85
C GLN A 125 3.50 -4.94 -17.02
N ALA A 126 2.29 -4.75 -17.23
CA ALA A 126 1.65 -5.51 -18.26
C ALA A 126 1.85 -4.90 -19.61
N SER A 127 2.41 -3.78 -19.65
CA SER A 127 2.50 -3.19 -20.97
C SER A 127 3.87 -2.90 -21.35
#